data_7fe4cbbc36baf10a609c734618519b14
#
_entry.id   7fe4cbbc36baf10a609c734618519b14
#
_cell.length_a   1.000
_cell.length_b   1.000
_cell.length_c   1.000
_cell.angle_alpha   90.00
_cell.angle_beta   90.00
_cell.angle_gamma   90.00
#
_symmetry.space_group_name_H-M   'P 1'
#
loop_
_entity.id
_entity.type
_entity.pdbx_description
1 polymer ?
#
loop_
_entity_poly.entity_id
_entity_poly.type
_entity_poly.pdbx_seq_one_letter_code
_entity_poly.pdbx_strand_id
1 'polypeptide(L)'
;VIRRIVMTPASRRALEAAGRLFYERGIHAVGVDLIAAEAGVTKKTLYDRFGSKEQIVVEYLADRDERWRVFLAGHLDAVQEPRARVLAVFDATRAWAAEHSRKGCSMVNAHAEISDSSHPAHPIIIGQKKWMLALFADLVRDIAPHPEQLAQTLMLLHEGALVANGLNTFTDPVRVARDQAETLLAAS
;
A
#
# COMPACT_ATOMS: atom_id res chain seq x y z
N VAL A 1 10.91 5.40 -16.48
CA VAL A 1 11.22 6.11 -15.23
C VAL A 1 9.98 6.92 -14.85
N ILE A 2 9.43 6.69 -13.66
CA ILE A 2 8.27 7.43 -13.15
C ILE A 2 8.74 8.86 -12.84
N ARG A 3 8.09 9.85 -13.47
CA ARG A 3 8.38 11.25 -13.17
C ARG A 3 7.71 11.62 -11.85
N ARG A 4 8.50 12.02 -10.86
CA ARG A 4 8.03 12.57 -9.58
C ARG A 4 8.11 14.10 -9.62
N ILE A 5 7.19 14.76 -8.95
CA ILE A 5 7.19 16.23 -8.85
C ILE A 5 7.96 16.73 -7.62
N VAL A 6 8.46 17.96 -7.69
CA VAL A 6 9.03 18.63 -6.51
C VAL A 6 7.89 19.16 -5.65
N MET A 7 7.80 18.67 -4.40
CA MET A 7 6.73 19.05 -3.47
C MET A 7 6.96 20.44 -2.87
N THR A 8 5.96 21.30 -3.06
CA THR A 8 5.82 22.58 -2.37
C THR A 8 4.75 22.45 -1.27
N PRO A 9 4.64 23.39 -0.30
CA PRO A 9 3.58 23.35 0.71
C PRO A 9 2.16 23.24 0.11
N ALA A 10 1.90 23.93 -1.02
CA ALA A 10 0.62 23.86 -1.70
C ALA A 10 0.38 22.49 -2.36
N SER A 11 1.38 21.92 -3.05
CA SER A 11 1.27 20.59 -3.64
C SER A 11 1.17 19.50 -2.58
N ARG A 12 1.81 19.66 -1.41
CA ARG A 12 1.66 18.73 -0.29
C ARG A 12 0.22 18.71 0.24
N ARG A 13 -0.39 19.87 0.52
CA ARG A 13 -1.80 19.94 0.93
C ARG A 13 -2.74 19.32 -0.12
N ALA A 14 -2.47 19.59 -1.40
CA ALA A 14 -3.26 19.03 -2.50
C ALA A 14 -3.14 17.50 -2.57
N LEU A 15 -1.94 16.95 -2.37
CA LEU A 15 -1.70 15.51 -2.36
C LEU A 15 -2.37 14.82 -1.16
N GLU A 16 -2.32 15.43 0.00
CA GLU A 16 -3.01 14.93 1.21
C GLU A 16 -4.53 14.91 1.02
N ALA A 17 -5.10 16.00 0.48
CA ALA A 17 -6.53 16.06 0.16
C ALA A 17 -6.92 15.01 -0.89
N ALA A 18 -6.15 14.90 -1.97
CA ALA A 18 -6.35 13.90 -3.01
C ALA A 18 -6.28 12.48 -2.45
N GLY A 19 -5.29 12.19 -1.61
CA GLY A 19 -5.11 10.88 -0.99
C GLY A 19 -6.30 10.44 -0.13
N ARG A 20 -6.83 11.33 0.71
CA ARG A 20 -8.05 11.06 1.46
C ARG A 20 -9.25 10.82 0.55
N LEU A 21 -9.48 11.72 -0.40
CA LEU A 21 -10.61 11.64 -1.33
C LEU A 21 -10.55 10.38 -2.20
N PHE A 22 -9.41 10.08 -2.81
CA PHE A 22 -9.23 8.89 -3.65
C PHE A 22 -9.46 7.60 -2.86
N TYR A 23 -8.94 7.54 -1.63
CA TYR A 23 -9.12 6.36 -0.79
C TYR A 23 -10.56 6.18 -0.31
N GLU A 24 -11.25 7.28 0.03
CA GLU A 24 -12.62 7.23 0.56
C GLU A 24 -13.69 7.07 -0.52
N ARG A 25 -13.50 7.71 -1.68
CA ARG A 25 -14.54 7.85 -2.71
C ARG A 25 -14.20 7.15 -4.03
N GLY A 26 -12.96 6.70 -4.20
CA GLY A 26 -12.47 6.14 -5.45
C GLY A 26 -11.83 7.19 -6.37
N ILE A 27 -10.87 6.75 -7.18
CA ILE A 27 -10.12 7.61 -8.10
C ILE A 27 -11.04 8.20 -9.18
N HIS A 28 -11.96 7.39 -9.73
CA HIS A 28 -12.85 7.85 -10.79
C HIS A 28 -13.84 8.89 -10.32
N ALA A 29 -14.40 8.73 -9.12
CA ALA A 29 -15.43 9.61 -8.58
C ALA A 29 -14.91 11.00 -8.15
N VAL A 30 -13.58 11.14 -7.97
CA VAL A 30 -12.96 12.36 -7.48
C VAL A 30 -12.43 13.21 -8.63
N GLY A 31 -13.07 14.37 -8.86
CA GLY A 31 -12.63 15.37 -9.83
C GLY A 31 -11.56 16.32 -9.25
N VAL A 32 -10.80 16.96 -10.14
CA VAL A 32 -9.75 17.94 -9.78
C VAL A 32 -10.33 19.15 -9.03
N ASP A 33 -11.57 19.54 -9.34
CA ASP A 33 -12.25 20.67 -8.68
C ASP A 33 -12.50 20.36 -7.19
N LEU A 34 -12.87 19.12 -6.87
CA LEU A 34 -13.07 18.68 -5.48
C LEU A 34 -11.74 18.65 -4.71
N ILE A 35 -10.66 18.18 -5.34
CA ILE A 35 -9.31 18.20 -4.74
C ILE A 35 -8.87 19.64 -4.46
N ALA A 36 -9.08 20.55 -5.40
CA ALA A 36 -8.73 21.96 -5.27
C ALA A 36 -9.46 22.62 -4.10
N ALA A 37 -10.78 22.40 -4.02
CA ALA A 37 -11.62 22.93 -2.94
C ALA A 37 -11.18 22.40 -1.56
N GLU A 38 -10.97 21.09 -1.44
CA GLU A 38 -10.57 20.43 -0.20
C GLU A 38 -9.16 20.86 0.28
N ALA A 39 -8.26 21.12 -0.68
CA ALA A 39 -6.88 21.54 -0.40
C ALA A 39 -6.75 23.06 -0.15
N GLY A 40 -7.80 23.85 -0.37
CA GLY A 40 -7.73 25.31 -0.31
C GLY A 40 -6.79 25.92 -1.35
N VAL A 41 -6.76 25.35 -2.57
CA VAL A 41 -5.97 25.84 -3.70
C VAL A 41 -6.86 26.03 -4.94
N THR A 42 -6.34 26.71 -5.98
CA THR A 42 -7.09 26.82 -7.23
C THR A 42 -6.83 25.60 -8.13
N LYS A 43 -7.80 25.30 -9.02
CA LYS A 43 -7.63 24.28 -10.08
C LYS A 43 -6.40 24.58 -10.95
N LYS A 44 -6.16 25.84 -11.25
CA LYS A 44 -4.95 26.28 -11.96
C LYS A 44 -3.69 25.86 -11.23
N THR A 45 -3.63 26.06 -9.90
CA THR A 45 -2.49 25.65 -9.08
C THR A 45 -2.24 24.13 -9.17
N LEU A 46 -3.30 23.29 -9.19
CA LEU A 46 -3.15 21.85 -9.36
C LEU A 46 -2.52 21.50 -10.69
N TYR A 47 -3.02 22.06 -11.79
CA TYR A 47 -2.46 21.80 -13.13
C TYR A 47 -1.04 22.34 -13.30
N ASP A 48 -0.73 23.52 -12.75
CA ASP A 48 0.62 24.08 -12.77
C ASP A 48 1.63 23.19 -12.01
N ARG A 49 1.18 22.45 -10.97
CA ARG A 49 2.05 21.60 -10.15
C ARG A 49 2.12 20.16 -10.61
N PHE A 50 0.98 19.57 -10.93
CA PHE A 50 0.88 18.14 -11.26
C PHE A 50 0.76 17.88 -12.76
N GLY A 51 0.29 18.83 -13.52
CA GLY A 51 0.05 18.70 -14.97
C GLY A 51 -1.26 17.98 -15.29
N SER A 52 -1.59 16.89 -14.60
CA SER A 52 -2.79 16.11 -14.87
C SER A 52 -3.33 15.42 -13.59
N LYS A 53 -4.55 14.88 -13.65
CA LYS A 53 -5.12 14.06 -12.59
C LYS A 53 -4.35 12.74 -12.44
N GLU A 54 -3.93 12.13 -13.53
CA GLU A 54 -3.13 10.92 -13.55
C GLU A 54 -1.83 11.12 -12.77
N GLN A 55 -1.17 12.27 -12.91
CA GLN A 55 0.03 12.58 -12.12
C GLN A 55 -0.28 12.75 -10.63
N ILE A 56 -1.45 13.29 -10.26
CA ILE A 56 -1.87 13.33 -8.84
C ILE A 56 -2.05 11.91 -8.30
N VAL A 57 -2.63 10.99 -9.08
CA VAL A 57 -2.77 9.58 -8.72
C VAL A 57 -1.41 8.92 -8.55
N VAL A 58 -0.47 9.17 -9.47
CA VAL A 58 0.92 8.67 -9.39
C VAL A 58 1.58 9.12 -8.08
N GLU A 59 1.51 10.42 -7.77
CA GLU A 59 2.13 10.97 -6.55
C GLU A 59 1.47 10.42 -5.29
N TYR A 60 0.14 10.27 -5.28
CA TYR A 60 -0.60 9.68 -4.17
C TYR A 60 -0.17 8.25 -3.87
N LEU A 61 -0.12 7.39 -4.88
CA LEU A 61 0.25 5.99 -4.70
C LEU A 61 1.72 5.84 -4.31
N ALA A 62 2.60 6.65 -4.88
CA ALA A 62 4.01 6.65 -4.54
C ALA A 62 4.27 7.13 -3.11
N ASP A 63 3.65 8.25 -2.68
CA ASP A 63 3.75 8.74 -1.29
C ASP A 63 3.24 7.70 -0.29
N ARG A 64 2.13 7.02 -0.63
CA ARG A 64 1.57 5.97 0.21
C ARG A 64 2.48 4.74 0.31
N ASP A 65 3.11 4.33 -0.79
CA ASP A 65 4.10 3.23 -0.79
C ASP A 65 5.33 3.59 0.04
N GLU A 66 5.87 4.79 -0.13
CA GLU A 66 7.01 5.29 0.64
C GLU A 66 6.71 5.30 2.15
N ARG A 67 5.56 5.80 2.55
CA ARG A 67 5.13 5.82 3.96
C ARG A 67 4.94 4.42 4.53
N TRP A 68 4.34 3.52 3.75
CA TRP A 68 4.21 2.11 4.16
C TRP A 68 5.57 1.45 4.38
N ARG A 69 6.52 1.65 3.46
CA ARG A 69 7.88 1.07 3.58
C ARG A 69 8.59 1.56 4.83
N VAL A 70 8.53 2.86 5.13
CA VAL A 70 9.12 3.44 6.34
C VAL A 70 8.46 2.87 7.60
N PHE A 71 7.13 2.78 7.61
CA PHE A 71 6.38 2.23 8.74
C PHE A 71 6.73 0.76 8.98
N LEU A 72 6.77 -0.05 7.93
CA LEU A 72 7.12 -1.47 8.03
C LEU A 72 8.58 -1.66 8.46
N ALA A 73 9.51 -0.87 7.93
CA ALA A 73 10.91 -0.94 8.34
C ALA A 73 11.07 -0.74 9.85
N GLY A 74 10.37 0.21 10.45
CA GLY A 74 10.39 0.43 11.90
C GLY A 74 9.93 -0.79 12.72
N HIS A 75 8.95 -1.55 12.21
CA HIS A 75 8.52 -2.80 12.86
C HIS A 75 9.54 -3.92 12.69
N LEU A 76 10.17 -4.03 11.54
CA LEU A 76 11.18 -5.04 11.26
C LEU A 76 12.48 -4.79 12.04
N ASP A 77 12.87 -3.54 12.21
CA ASP A 77 14.10 -3.15 12.95
C ASP A 77 13.97 -3.42 14.46
N ALA A 78 12.75 -3.41 14.97
CA ALA A 78 12.48 -3.72 16.38
C ALA A 78 12.62 -5.22 16.73
N VAL A 79 12.74 -6.11 15.73
CA VAL A 79 12.73 -7.56 15.90
C VAL A 79 13.94 -8.20 15.23
N GLN A 80 14.70 -9.04 15.97
CA GLN A 80 15.93 -9.67 15.47
C GLN A 80 15.73 -11.15 15.09
N GLU A 81 14.82 -11.85 15.76
CA GLU A 81 14.59 -13.27 15.50
C GLU A 81 13.93 -13.47 14.13
N PRO A 82 14.49 -14.32 13.23
CA PRO A 82 14.07 -14.41 11.83
C PRO A 82 12.58 -14.71 11.63
N ARG A 83 12.03 -15.69 12.36
CA ARG A 83 10.60 -16.04 12.25
C ARG A 83 9.70 -14.91 12.78
N ALA A 84 10.10 -14.27 13.87
CA ALA A 84 9.37 -13.14 14.42
C ALA A 84 9.37 -11.93 13.47
N ARG A 85 10.41 -11.74 12.66
CA ARG A 85 10.43 -10.70 11.60
C ARG A 85 9.37 -10.95 10.52
N VAL A 86 9.12 -12.21 10.14
CA VAL A 86 8.02 -12.54 9.22
C VAL A 86 6.67 -12.15 9.83
N LEU A 87 6.46 -12.48 11.11
CA LEU A 87 5.22 -12.15 11.82
C LEU A 87 5.05 -10.65 12.02
N ALA A 88 6.15 -9.91 12.22
CA ALA A 88 6.14 -8.44 12.32
C ALA A 88 5.59 -7.74 11.06
N VAL A 89 5.67 -8.37 9.87
CA VAL A 89 5.02 -7.84 8.66
C VAL A 89 3.50 -7.81 8.85
N PHE A 90 2.91 -8.87 9.41
CA PHE A 90 1.46 -8.93 9.68
C PHE A 90 1.06 -7.98 10.82
N ASP A 91 1.89 -7.87 11.86
CA ASP A 91 1.65 -6.95 12.97
C ASP A 91 1.69 -5.48 12.48
N ALA A 92 2.65 -5.12 11.63
CA ALA A 92 2.71 -3.82 10.97
C ALA A 92 1.50 -3.60 10.06
N THR A 93 1.10 -4.61 9.30
CA THR A 93 -0.09 -4.54 8.42
C THR A 93 -1.36 -4.28 9.23
N ARG A 94 -1.51 -4.95 10.36
CA ARG A 94 -2.66 -4.76 11.27
C ARG A 94 -2.71 -3.35 11.84
N ALA A 95 -1.57 -2.84 12.34
CA ALA A 95 -1.46 -1.49 12.86
C ALA A 95 -1.73 -0.44 11.77
N TRP A 96 -1.12 -0.59 10.59
CA TRP A 96 -1.36 0.28 9.45
C TRP A 96 -2.83 0.27 8.98
N ALA A 97 -3.45 -0.91 8.95
CA ALA A 97 -4.84 -1.06 8.51
C ALA A 97 -5.81 -0.34 9.44
N ALA A 98 -5.56 -0.36 10.75
CA ALA A 98 -6.40 0.32 11.73
C ALA A 98 -6.46 1.84 11.51
N GLU A 99 -5.34 2.45 11.10
CA GLU A 99 -5.23 3.91 10.93
C GLU A 99 -5.45 4.36 9.48
N HIS A 100 -4.99 3.57 8.51
CA HIS A 100 -4.81 4.04 7.14
C HIS A 100 -5.49 3.18 6.07
N SER A 101 -6.04 2.01 6.41
CA SER A 101 -6.48 1.04 5.39
C SER A 101 -7.83 0.38 5.68
N ARG A 102 -8.80 1.14 6.18
CA ARG A 102 -10.16 0.65 6.47
C ARG A 102 -10.90 0.06 5.26
N LYS A 103 -10.54 0.47 4.05
CA LYS A 103 -11.08 -0.07 2.78
C LYS A 103 -10.12 -1.05 2.09
N GLY A 104 -9.20 -1.66 2.84
CA GLY A 104 -8.21 -2.58 2.30
C GLY A 104 -7.04 -1.89 1.60
N CYS A 105 -6.38 -2.61 0.70
CA CYS A 105 -5.16 -2.14 0.04
C CYS A 105 -5.44 -1.09 -1.03
N SER A 106 -4.87 0.12 -0.88
CA SER A 106 -5.02 1.19 -1.87
C SER A 106 -4.44 0.86 -3.24
N MET A 107 -3.40 0.00 -3.32
CA MET A 107 -2.84 -0.44 -4.60
C MET A 107 -3.81 -1.37 -5.35
N VAL A 108 -4.44 -2.30 -4.62
CA VAL A 108 -5.47 -3.19 -5.20
C VAL A 108 -6.69 -2.39 -5.64
N ASN A 109 -7.15 -1.45 -4.81
CA ASN A 109 -8.29 -0.59 -5.15
C ASN A 109 -7.99 0.25 -6.40
N ALA A 110 -6.82 0.88 -6.46
CA ALA A 110 -6.39 1.65 -7.64
C ALA A 110 -6.27 0.76 -8.89
N HIS A 111 -5.73 -0.45 -8.76
CA HIS A 111 -5.65 -1.39 -9.88
C HIS A 111 -7.02 -1.78 -10.43
N ALA A 112 -8.00 -1.98 -9.55
CA ALA A 112 -9.37 -2.31 -9.96
C ALA A 112 -10.08 -1.14 -10.66
N GLU A 113 -9.77 0.09 -10.29
CA GLU A 113 -10.37 1.28 -10.92
C GLU A 113 -9.68 1.71 -12.22
N ILE A 114 -8.36 1.53 -12.34
CA ILE A 114 -7.57 1.97 -13.49
C ILE A 114 -7.57 0.90 -14.57
N SER A 115 -8.49 1.00 -15.52
CA SER A 115 -8.64 0.04 -16.62
C SER A 115 -7.66 0.27 -17.79
N ASP A 116 -7.14 1.50 -17.94
CA ASP A 116 -6.16 1.83 -18.99
C ASP A 116 -4.80 1.23 -18.64
N SER A 117 -4.36 0.23 -19.40
CA SER A 117 -3.08 -0.45 -19.21
C SER A 117 -1.85 0.47 -19.41
N SER A 118 -2.01 1.61 -20.07
CA SER A 118 -0.95 2.61 -20.26
C SER A 118 -0.86 3.62 -19.11
N HIS A 119 -1.77 3.57 -18.15
CA HIS A 119 -1.81 4.55 -17.05
C HIS A 119 -0.50 4.53 -16.23
N PRO A 120 0.11 5.70 -15.97
CA PRO A 120 1.44 5.79 -15.35
C PRO A 120 1.50 5.31 -13.88
N ALA A 121 0.39 5.02 -13.26
CA ALA A 121 0.34 4.43 -11.90
C ALA A 121 0.61 2.91 -11.88
N HIS A 122 0.42 2.17 -12.97
CA HIS A 122 0.61 0.71 -12.99
C HIS A 122 2.01 0.27 -12.55
N PRO A 123 3.12 0.91 -12.97
CA PRO A 123 4.45 0.53 -12.48
C PRO A 123 4.60 0.68 -10.96
N ILE A 124 3.93 1.63 -10.31
CA ILE A 124 3.95 1.79 -8.85
C ILE A 124 3.17 0.66 -8.18
N ILE A 125 1.96 0.38 -8.66
CA ILE A 125 1.08 -0.67 -8.13
C ILE A 125 1.77 -2.03 -8.20
N ILE A 126 2.26 -2.39 -9.39
CA ILE A 126 2.94 -3.67 -9.63
C ILE A 126 4.27 -3.72 -8.89
N GLY A 127 5.01 -2.61 -8.88
CA GLY A 127 6.30 -2.50 -8.19
C GLY A 127 6.17 -2.73 -6.69
N GLN A 128 5.14 -2.17 -6.05
CA GLN A 128 4.87 -2.39 -4.64
C GLN A 128 4.56 -3.87 -4.33
N LYS A 129 3.77 -4.55 -5.16
CA LYS A 129 3.46 -5.98 -4.96
C LYS A 129 4.68 -6.88 -5.15
N LYS A 130 5.49 -6.60 -6.17
CA LYS A 130 6.76 -7.32 -6.38
C LYS A 130 7.74 -7.10 -5.23
N TRP A 131 7.80 -5.87 -4.71
CA TRP A 131 8.64 -5.57 -3.56
C TRP A 131 8.18 -6.30 -2.30
N MET A 132 6.88 -6.38 -2.01
CA MET A 132 6.36 -7.16 -0.88
C MET A 132 6.69 -8.65 -1.00
N LEU A 133 6.53 -9.23 -2.19
CA LEU A 133 6.90 -10.64 -2.42
C LEU A 133 8.40 -10.87 -2.22
N ALA A 134 9.24 -9.96 -2.74
CA ALA A 134 10.69 -10.04 -2.54
C ALA A 134 11.07 -9.91 -1.05
N LEU A 135 10.41 -9.03 -0.30
CA LEU A 135 10.61 -8.91 1.14
C LEU A 135 10.29 -10.22 1.87
N PHE A 136 9.15 -10.88 1.58
CA PHE A 136 8.85 -12.18 2.16
C PHE A 136 9.91 -13.22 1.79
N ALA A 137 10.36 -13.26 0.53
CA ALA A 137 11.40 -14.18 0.10
C ALA A 137 12.73 -13.97 0.85
N ASP A 138 13.10 -12.70 1.05
CA ASP A 138 14.30 -12.36 1.83
C ASP A 138 14.19 -12.78 3.31
N LEU A 139 13.02 -12.57 3.92
CA LEU A 139 12.79 -12.91 5.32
C LEU A 139 12.79 -14.41 5.59
N VAL A 140 12.39 -15.24 4.62
CA VAL A 140 12.31 -16.70 4.79
C VAL A 140 13.49 -17.47 4.17
N ARG A 141 14.43 -16.77 3.52
CA ARG A 141 15.53 -17.39 2.76
C ARG A 141 16.32 -18.43 3.55
N ASP A 142 16.67 -18.11 4.78
CA ASP A 142 17.54 -18.92 5.60
C ASP A 142 16.80 -19.77 6.66
N ILE A 143 15.45 -19.72 6.67
CA ILE A 143 14.64 -20.41 7.66
C ILE A 143 13.65 -21.43 7.10
N ALA A 144 13.58 -21.54 5.78
CA ALA A 144 12.66 -22.47 5.12
C ALA A 144 13.38 -23.30 4.04
N PRO A 145 13.04 -24.61 3.91
CA PRO A 145 13.62 -25.47 2.86
C PRO A 145 13.16 -25.07 1.43
N HIS A 146 12.01 -24.44 1.32
CA HIS A 146 11.42 -23.96 0.06
C HIS A 146 11.01 -22.48 0.19
N PRO A 147 11.99 -21.55 0.26
CA PRO A 147 11.71 -20.15 0.62
C PRO A 147 10.81 -19.42 -0.38
N GLU A 148 10.96 -19.71 -1.68
CA GLU A 148 10.11 -19.08 -2.71
C GLU A 148 8.63 -19.47 -2.57
N GLN A 149 8.36 -20.76 -2.35
CA GLN A 149 7.00 -21.25 -2.17
C GLN A 149 6.36 -20.69 -0.88
N LEU A 150 7.12 -20.65 0.21
CA LEU A 150 6.66 -20.07 1.47
C LEU A 150 6.40 -18.57 1.32
N ALA A 151 7.28 -17.83 0.65
CA ALA A 151 7.08 -16.40 0.38
C ALA A 151 5.81 -16.12 -0.42
N GLN A 152 5.54 -16.93 -1.45
CA GLN A 152 4.30 -16.83 -2.22
C GLN A 152 3.06 -17.11 -1.37
N THR A 153 3.12 -18.11 -0.49
CA THR A 153 2.02 -18.44 0.42
C THR A 153 1.78 -17.31 1.43
N LEU A 154 2.84 -16.76 2.03
CA LEU A 154 2.75 -15.61 2.94
C LEU A 154 2.18 -14.37 2.24
N MET A 155 2.58 -14.13 0.99
CA MET A 155 2.03 -13.04 0.18
C MET A 155 0.53 -13.22 -0.07
N LEU A 156 0.07 -14.44 -0.40
CA LEU A 156 -1.36 -14.74 -0.59
C LEU A 156 -2.16 -14.54 0.70
N LEU A 157 -1.63 -14.98 1.85
CA LEU A 157 -2.25 -14.74 3.16
C LEU A 157 -2.36 -13.24 3.46
N HIS A 158 -1.29 -12.49 3.21
CA HIS A 158 -1.24 -11.04 3.42
C HIS A 158 -2.27 -10.31 2.54
N GLU A 159 -2.31 -10.58 1.24
CA GLU A 159 -3.25 -9.94 0.32
C GLU A 159 -4.71 -10.34 0.62
N GLY A 160 -4.96 -11.61 0.91
CA GLY A 160 -6.29 -12.10 1.32
C GLY A 160 -6.78 -11.42 2.60
N ALA A 161 -5.89 -11.25 3.58
CA ALA A 161 -6.22 -10.55 4.82
C ALA A 161 -6.59 -9.08 4.59
N LEU A 162 -5.87 -8.37 3.71
CA LEU A 162 -6.18 -6.98 3.36
C LEU A 162 -7.53 -6.85 2.64
N VAL A 163 -7.87 -7.79 1.76
CA VAL A 163 -9.18 -7.82 1.09
C VAL A 163 -10.29 -8.08 2.10
N ALA A 164 -10.15 -9.12 2.94
CA ALA A 164 -11.13 -9.47 3.97
C ALA A 164 -11.33 -8.33 4.97
N ASN A 165 -10.24 -7.63 5.35
CA ASN A 165 -10.30 -6.45 6.23
C ASN A 165 -11.07 -5.30 5.57
N GLY A 166 -10.82 -5.01 4.30
CA GLY A 166 -11.50 -3.94 3.56
C GLY A 166 -13.00 -4.20 3.36
N LEU A 167 -13.39 -5.46 3.21
CA LEU A 167 -14.78 -5.91 3.08
C LEU A 167 -15.47 -6.15 4.43
N ASN A 168 -14.71 -6.15 5.53
CA ASN A 168 -15.21 -6.46 6.89
C ASN A 168 -15.96 -7.80 6.95
N THR A 169 -15.39 -8.85 6.31
CA THR A 169 -16.05 -10.16 6.16
C THR A 169 -16.09 -10.94 7.47
N PHE A 170 -15.09 -10.77 8.35
CA PHE A 170 -15.01 -11.33 9.70
C PHE A 170 -14.04 -10.51 10.56
N THR A 171 -14.05 -10.77 11.87
CA THR A 171 -13.25 -10.01 12.84
C THR A 171 -11.76 -10.29 12.68
N ASP A 172 -10.96 -9.23 12.56
CA ASP A 172 -9.50 -9.23 12.59
C ASP A 172 -8.83 -10.21 11.58
N PRO A 173 -9.09 -10.07 10.27
CA PRO A 173 -8.55 -10.98 9.25
C PRO A 173 -7.01 -11.01 9.22
N VAL A 174 -6.35 -9.89 9.54
CA VAL A 174 -4.90 -9.81 9.54
C VAL A 174 -4.30 -10.64 10.68
N ARG A 175 -4.94 -10.68 11.86
CA ARG A 175 -4.55 -11.56 12.95
C ARG A 175 -4.69 -13.03 12.55
N VAL A 176 -5.81 -13.41 11.91
CA VAL A 176 -5.99 -14.78 11.42
C VAL A 176 -4.89 -15.18 10.43
N ALA A 177 -4.54 -14.30 9.49
CA ALA A 177 -3.44 -14.54 8.55
C ALA A 177 -2.07 -14.66 9.25
N ARG A 178 -1.82 -13.84 10.29
CA ARG A 178 -0.63 -13.92 11.12
C ARG A 178 -0.51 -15.27 11.84
N ASP A 179 -1.60 -15.74 12.47
CA ASP A 179 -1.63 -17.02 13.19
C ASP A 179 -1.37 -18.20 12.21
N GLN A 180 -1.89 -18.12 10.97
CA GLN A 180 -1.59 -19.10 9.93
C GLN A 180 -0.12 -19.01 9.44
N ALA A 181 0.43 -17.81 9.31
CA ALA A 181 1.85 -17.64 8.99
C ALA A 181 2.75 -18.26 10.07
N GLU A 182 2.43 -18.09 11.36
CA GLU A 182 3.13 -18.71 12.48
C GLU A 182 3.11 -20.25 12.39
N THR A 183 1.94 -20.83 12.09
CA THR A 183 1.78 -22.26 11.88
C THR A 183 2.65 -22.78 10.73
N LEU A 184 2.68 -22.07 9.59
CA LEU A 184 3.52 -22.43 8.45
C LEU A 184 5.01 -22.37 8.78
N LEU A 185 5.43 -21.33 9.52
CA LEU A 185 6.81 -21.17 9.96
C LEU A 185 7.25 -22.24 10.97
N ALA A 186 6.33 -22.76 11.79
CA ALA A 186 6.63 -23.84 12.72
C ALA A 186 6.79 -25.20 12.02
N ALA A 187 6.17 -25.38 10.85
CA ALA A 187 6.22 -26.61 10.06
C ALA A 187 7.36 -26.61 9.01
N SER A 188 8.09 -25.50 8.86
CA SER A 188 9.22 -25.30 7.92
C SER A 188 10.58 -25.48 8.64
#